data_d266a7de46269c54446900424fb26108
#
_entry.id   d266a7de46269c54446900424fb26108
#
_cell.length_a   1.000
_cell.length_b   1.000
_cell.length_c   1.000
_cell.angle_alpha   90.00
_cell.angle_beta   90.00
_cell.angle_gamma   90.00
#
_symmetry.space_group_name_H-M   'P 1'
#
loop_
_entity.id
_entity.type
_entity.pdbx_description
1 polymer ?
#
loop_
_entity_poly.entity_id
_entity_poly.type
_entity_poly.pdbx_seq_one_letter_code
_entity_poly.pdbx_strand_id
1 'polypeptide(L)'
;MSPKQKRLAAVAAIALLLALAVGLVLGALRENIVFFYTPSEIPADAEGRPIRLGGLVKTGSVTIDGLNSDFVVTDGDAEIKVSFNGALPSLFREGQGVVAEGRITNGVLTASNVLAKHDETYMPREVAESLRDKGVWQGEAN
;
A
#
# COMPACT_ATOMS: atom_id res chain seq x y z
N MET A 1 42.69 -28.82 -19.44
CA MET A 1 42.34 -28.39 -18.06
C MET A 1 42.76 -29.45 -17.07
N SER A 2 43.57 -29.07 -16.09
CA SER A 2 43.93 -29.95 -15.00
C SER A 2 42.72 -30.28 -14.11
N PRO A 3 42.69 -31.41 -13.36
CA PRO A 3 41.59 -31.75 -12.49
C PRO A 3 41.32 -30.67 -11.40
N LYS A 4 42.35 -29.94 -10.99
CA LYS A 4 42.22 -28.81 -10.04
C LYS A 4 41.46 -27.64 -10.67
N GLN A 5 41.73 -27.32 -11.96
CA GLN A 5 41.03 -26.26 -12.69
C GLN A 5 39.54 -26.59 -12.93
N LYS A 6 39.23 -27.86 -13.21
CA LYS A 6 37.83 -28.31 -13.35
C LYS A 6 37.04 -28.17 -12.04
N ARG A 7 37.65 -28.51 -10.90
CA ARG A 7 37.06 -28.34 -9.59
C ARG A 7 36.84 -26.87 -9.25
N LEU A 8 37.84 -26.03 -9.52
CA LEU A 8 37.73 -24.59 -9.30
C LEU A 8 36.64 -23.96 -10.16
N ALA A 9 36.57 -24.34 -11.44
CA ALA A 9 35.54 -23.89 -12.36
C ALA A 9 34.12 -24.32 -11.89
N ALA A 10 33.97 -25.55 -11.38
CA ALA A 10 32.71 -26.02 -10.85
C ALA A 10 32.29 -25.23 -9.61
N VAL A 11 33.20 -24.96 -8.69
CA VAL A 11 32.93 -24.14 -7.51
C VAL A 11 32.55 -22.72 -7.89
N ALA A 12 33.30 -22.13 -8.85
CA ALA A 12 32.97 -20.78 -9.34
C ALA A 12 31.59 -20.71 -10.02
N ALA A 13 31.23 -21.73 -10.80
CA ALA A 13 29.90 -21.83 -11.42
C ALA A 13 28.77 -21.94 -10.40
N ILE A 14 28.95 -22.76 -9.37
CA ILE A 14 27.99 -22.89 -8.26
C ILE A 14 27.86 -21.56 -7.51
N ALA A 15 28.98 -20.92 -7.18
CA ALA A 15 28.97 -19.61 -6.51
C ALA A 15 28.24 -18.54 -7.33
N LEU A 16 28.44 -18.51 -8.66
CA LEU A 16 27.78 -17.61 -9.57
C LEU A 16 26.25 -17.85 -9.61
N LEU A 17 25.84 -19.12 -9.68
CA LEU A 17 24.42 -19.51 -9.66
C LEU A 17 23.75 -19.12 -8.35
N LEU A 18 24.42 -19.35 -7.21
CA LEU A 18 23.91 -18.92 -5.90
C LEU A 18 23.78 -17.40 -5.80
N ALA A 19 24.77 -16.66 -6.26
CA ALA A 19 24.74 -15.20 -6.28
C ALA A 19 23.58 -14.69 -7.15
N LEU A 20 23.36 -15.30 -8.32
CA LEU A 20 22.23 -14.98 -9.19
C LEU A 20 20.89 -15.28 -8.53
N ALA A 21 20.75 -16.45 -7.92
CA ALA A 21 19.53 -16.85 -7.20
C ALA A 21 19.22 -15.90 -6.05
N VAL A 22 20.19 -15.56 -5.23
CA VAL A 22 20.05 -14.59 -4.14
C VAL A 22 19.66 -13.21 -4.68
N GLY A 23 20.29 -12.75 -5.75
CA GLY A 23 19.96 -11.48 -6.39
C GLY A 23 18.52 -11.43 -6.90
N LEU A 24 18.02 -12.50 -7.52
CA LEU A 24 16.63 -12.61 -7.99
C LEU A 24 15.63 -12.62 -6.82
N VAL A 25 15.92 -13.37 -5.76
CA VAL A 25 15.07 -13.42 -4.57
C VAL A 25 15.00 -12.06 -3.89
N LEU A 26 16.13 -11.39 -3.68
CA LEU A 26 16.17 -10.05 -3.09
C LEU A 26 15.45 -9.01 -3.96
N GLY A 27 15.57 -9.11 -5.29
CA GLY A 27 14.83 -8.26 -6.22
C GLY A 27 13.32 -8.47 -6.09
N ALA A 28 12.86 -9.72 -6.12
CA ALA A 28 11.45 -10.05 -5.98
C ALA A 28 10.86 -9.63 -4.62
N LEU A 29 11.63 -9.75 -3.55
CA LEU A 29 11.20 -9.31 -2.21
C LEU A 29 11.05 -7.80 -2.12
N ARG A 30 11.92 -7.03 -2.77
CA ARG A 30 11.83 -5.56 -2.77
C ARG A 30 10.56 -5.05 -3.44
N GLU A 31 10.11 -5.71 -4.49
CA GLU A 31 8.89 -5.32 -5.21
C GLU A 31 7.60 -5.69 -4.46
N ASN A 32 7.66 -6.64 -3.52
CA ASN A 32 6.50 -7.13 -2.78
C ASN A 32 6.33 -6.53 -1.38
N ILE A 33 7.24 -5.68 -0.92
CA ILE A 33 7.07 -4.96 0.34
C ILE A 33 6.12 -3.79 0.10
N VAL A 34 4.89 -3.93 0.57
CA VAL A 34 3.88 -2.88 0.53
C VAL A 34 3.84 -2.20 1.89
N PHE A 35 4.27 -0.95 1.94
CA PHE A 35 4.25 -0.15 3.16
C PHE A 35 2.86 0.45 3.39
N PHE A 36 2.49 0.52 4.66
CA PHE A 36 1.26 1.16 5.10
C PHE A 36 1.53 2.61 5.49
N TYR A 37 0.73 3.53 4.94
CA TYR A 37 0.83 4.96 5.22
C TYR A 37 -0.54 5.58 5.46
N THR A 38 -0.58 6.64 6.23
CA THR A 38 -1.69 7.60 6.23
C THR A 38 -1.37 8.74 5.25
N PRO A 39 -2.36 9.53 4.81
CA PRO A 39 -2.13 10.62 3.86
C PRO A 39 -0.99 11.58 4.24
N SER A 40 -0.84 11.91 5.53
CA SER A 40 0.21 12.81 6.01
C SER A 40 1.59 12.17 6.14
N GLU A 41 1.67 10.84 6.15
CA GLU A 41 2.91 10.10 6.35
C GLU A 41 3.56 9.61 5.05
N ILE A 42 2.94 9.87 3.92
CA ILE A 42 3.46 9.45 2.62
C ILE A 42 4.76 10.17 2.32
N PRO A 43 5.88 9.45 2.17
CA PRO A 43 7.15 10.07 1.84
C PRO A 43 7.16 10.56 0.37
N ALA A 44 7.96 11.59 0.10
CA ALA A 44 8.08 12.18 -1.25
C ALA A 44 8.60 11.17 -2.30
N ASP A 45 9.31 10.14 -1.88
CA ASP A 45 9.84 9.07 -2.75
C ASP A 45 8.89 7.88 -2.93
N ALA A 46 7.66 7.97 -2.42
CA ALA A 46 6.64 6.93 -2.57
C ALA A 46 6.04 6.87 -3.97
N GLU A 47 6.24 7.89 -4.78
CA GLU A 47 5.71 7.93 -6.14
C GLU A 47 6.18 6.73 -6.97
N GLY A 48 5.23 6.06 -7.64
CA GLY A 48 5.48 4.85 -8.42
C GLY A 48 5.66 3.57 -7.61
N ARG A 49 5.73 3.63 -6.30
CA ARG A 49 5.82 2.45 -5.43
C ARG A 49 4.45 1.92 -5.03
N PRO A 50 4.30 0.59 -4.85
CA PRO A 50 3.08 0.04 -4.28
C PRO A 50 2.99 0.41 -2.79
N ILE A 51 1.88 0.99 -2.41
CA ILE A 51 1.59 1.36 -1.02
C ILE A 51 0.18 0.95 -0.62
N ARG A 52 -0.05 0.88 0.68
CA ARG A 52 -1.36 0.80 1.31
C ARG A 52 -1.67 2.13 1.98
N LEU A 53 -2.70 2.78 1.49
CA LEU A 53 -3.17 4.04 2.06
C LEU A 53 -4.37 3.78 2.96
N GLY A 54 -4.23 4.06 4.24
CA GLY A 54 -5.31 3.95 5.22
C GLY A 54 -5.77 5.31 5.68
N GLY A 55 -7.07 5.48 5.85
CA GLY A 55 -7.67 6.70 6.35
C GLY A 55 -9.18 6.66 6.27
N LEU A 56 -9.80 7.81 6.38
CA LEU A 56 -11.24 7.98 6.27
C LEU A 56 -11.63 8.50 4.89
N VAL A 57 -12.72 8.00 4.34
CA VAL A 57 -13.30 8.57 3.11
C VAL A 57 -13.88 9.94 3.43
N LYS A 58 -13.38 10.98 2.78
CA LYS A 58 -13.87 12.35 2.97
C LYS A 58 -15.32 12.47 2.51
N THR A 59 -16.18 13.02 3.36
CA THR A 59 -17.58 13.26 3.05
C THR A 59 -17.73 14.24 1.88
N GLY A 60 -18.59 13.89 0.91
CA GLY A 60 -18.83 14.70 -0.28
C GLY A 60 -17.78 14.56 -1.38
N SER A 61 -16.80 13.64 -1.23
CA SER A 61 -15.73 13.44 -2.19
C SER A 61 -15.96 12.28 -3.16
N VAL A 62 -16.91 11.42 -2.90
CA VAL A 62 -17.15 10.19 -3.68
C VAL A 62 -17.88 10.52 -4.98
N THR A 63 -17.28 10.15 -6.10
CA THR A 63 -17.88 10.20 -7.43
C THR A 63 -17.78 8.83 -8.07
N ILE A 64 -18.90 8.29 -8.51
CA ILE A 64 -18.98 6.96 -9.14
C ILE A 64 -19.51 7.13 -10.57
N ASP A 65 -18.73 6.65 -11.52
CA ASP A 65 -19.10 6.61 -12.95
C ASP A 65 -18.86 5.19 -13.48
N GLY A 66 -19.92 4.39 -13.49
CA GLY A 66 -19.85 2.98 -13.85
C GLY A 66 -18.97 2.19 -12.91
N LEU A 67 -17.83 1.68 -13.39
CA LEU A 67 -16.83 0.97 -12.58
C LEU A 67 -15.71 1.89 -12.07
N ASN A 68 -15.66 3.14 -12.55
CA ASN A 68 -14.69 4.11 -12.09
C ASN A 68 -15.23 4.82 -10.85
N SER A 69 -14.43 4.83 -9.80
CA SER A 69 -14.77 5.50 -8.55
C SER A 69 -13.61 6.38 -8.10
N ASP A 70 -13.89 7.65 -7.92
CA ASP A 70 -12.94 8.62 -7.38
C ASP A 70 -13.42 9.09 -6.01
N PHE A 71 -12.53 9.11 -5.05
CA PHE A 71 -12.80 9.60 -3.70
C PHE A 71 -11.52 10.14 -3.06
N VAL A 72 -11.67 10.83 -1.96
CA VAL A 72 -10.55 11.37 -1.20
C VAL A 72 -10.43 10.63 0.12
N VAL A 73 -9.21 10.19 0.44
CA VAL A 73 -8.86 9.61 1.74
C VAL A 73 -8.13 10.66 2.55
N THR A 74 -8.57 10.87 3.77
CA THR A 74 -8.00 11.85 4.70
C THR A 74 -7.66 11.23 6.04
N ASP A 75 -6.66 11.76 6.70
CA ASP A 75 -6.32 11.49 8.10
C ASP A 75 -6.54 12.72 9.00
N GLY A 76 -7.19 13.76 8.46
CA GLY A 76 -7.44 15.02 9.12
C GLY A 76 -6.40 16.12 8.85
N ASP A 77 -5.16 15.76 8.57
CA ASP A 77 -4.07 16.70 8.27
C ASP A 77 -3.75 16.80 6.79
N ALA A 78 -3.88 15.70 6.07
CA ALA A 78 -3.62 15.62 4.65
C ALA A 78 -4.72 14.85 3.91
N GLU A 79 -4.78 15.03 2.62
CA GLU A 79 -5.76 14.41 1.74
C GLU A 79 -5.07 13.84 0.50
N ILE A 80 -5.47 12.64 0.10
CA ILE A 80 -5.00 11.99 -1.12
C ILE A 80 -6.21 11.58 -1.94
N LYS A 81 -6.22 11.99 -3.21
CA LYS A 81 -7.21 11.53 -4.17
C LYS A 81 -6.92 10.08 -4.56
N VAL A 82 -7.93 9.24 -4.51
CA VAL A 82 -7.88 7.84 -4.90
C VAL A 82 -8.77 7.62 -6.11
N SER A 83 -8.22 7.00 -7.13
CA SER A 83 -8.97 6.55 -8.31
C SER A 83 -8.96 5.02 -8.33
N PHE A 84 -10.13 4.42 -8.41
CA PHE A 84 -10.31 2.96 -8.41
C PHE A 84 -11.20 2.54 -9.57
N ASN A 85 -10.73 1.55 -10.33
CA ASN A 85 -11.51 0.92 -11.39
C ASN A 85 -11.91 -0.48 -10.97
N GLY A 86 -13.15 -0.63 -10.59
CA GLY A 86 -13.70 -1.91 -10.11
C GLY A 86 -14.92 -1.72 -9.24
N ALA A 87 -15.50 -2.82 -8.79
CA ALA A 87 -16.62 -2.79 -7.86
C ALA A 87 -16.13 -2.40 -6.46
N LEU A 88 -16.69 -1.32 -5.92
CA LEU A 88 -16.44 -0.93 -4.53
C LEU A 88 -17.02 -1.99 -3.57
N PRO A 89 -16.38 -2.22 -2.40
CA PRO A 89 -16.93 -3.07 -1.37
C PRO A 89 -18.35 -2.60 -0.98
N SER A 90 -19.22 -3.54 -0.65
CA SER A 90 -20.60 -3.24 -0.24
C SER A 90 -20.70 -2.36 1.02
N LEU A 91 -19.62 -2.31 1.80
CA LEU A 91 -19.52 -1.52 3.03
C LEU A 91 -18.85 -0.18 2.83
N PHE A 92 -18.44 0.14 1.60
CA PHE A 92 -17.81 1.42 1.30
C PHE A 92 -18.82 2.56 1.48
N ARG A 93 -18.50 3.52 2.33
CA ARG A 93 -19.30 4.72 2.61
C ARG A 93 -18.39 5.90 2.91
N GLU A 94 -18.92 7.10 2.71
CA GLU A 94 -18.29 8.33 3.18
C GLU A 94 -18.13 8.33 4.70
N GLY A 95 -17.04 8.86 5.21
CA GLY A 95 -16.72 8.90 6.62
C GLY A 95 -16.24 7.57 7.23
N GLN A 96 -16.17 6.52 6.43
CA GLN A 96 -15.73 5.20 6.88
C GLN A 96 -14.24 4.98 6.67
N GLY A 97 -13.63 4.15 7.54
CA GLY A 97 -12.25 3.71 7.39
C GLY A 97 -12.08 2.79 6.19
N VAL A 98 -11.12 3.11 5.34
CA VAL A 98 -10.76 2.32 4.16
C VAL A 98 -9.25 2.11 4.10
N VAL A 99 -8.87 1.04 3.43
CA VAL A 99 -7.49 0.80 3.00
C VAL A 99 -7.50 0.62 1.49
N ALA A 100 -6.81 1.51 0.78
CA ALA A 100 -6.62 1.44 -0.65
C ALA A 100 -5.20 0.98 -0.96
N GLU A 101 -5.08 -0.06 -1.77
CA GLU A 101 -3.79 -0.56 -2.25
C GLU A 101 -3.57 -0.12 -3.68
N GLY A 102 -2.43 0.45 -3.97
CA GLY A 102 -2.12 0.91 -5.31
C GLY A 102 -0.80 1.65 -5.40
N ARG A 103 -0.65 2.44 -6.45
CA ARG A 103 0.54 3.25 -6.71
C ARG A 103 0.16 4.71 -6.81
N ILE A 104 1.00 5.57 -6.25
CA ILE A 104 0.84 7.02 -6.40
C ILE A 104 1.48 7.45 -7.70
N THR A 105 0.73 8.22 -8.48
CA THR A 105 1.20 8.86 -9.71
C THR A 105 0.64 10.27 -9.76
N ASN A 106 1.50 11.28 -9.84
CA ASN A 106 1.11 12.69 -9.86
C ASN A 106 0.18 13.11 -8.70
N GLY A 107 0.45 12.59 -7.49
CA GLY A 107 -0.33 12.90 -6.29
C GLY A 107 -1.68 12.19 -6.19
N VAL A 108 -2.00 11.29 -7.11
CA VAL A 108 -3.22 10.48 -7.12
C VAL A 108 -2.85 9.02 -6.90
N LEU A 109 -3.51 8.36 -5.95
CA LEU A 109 -3.37 6.92 -5.75
C LEU A 109 -4.28 6.20 -6.76
N THR A 110 -3.67 5.50 -7.71
CA THR A 110 -4.38 4.56 -8.58
C THR A 110 -4.50 3.23 -7.85
N ALA A 111 -5.66 2.98 -7.28
CA ALA A 111 -5.91 1.79 -6.48
C ALA A 111 -6.17 0.56 -7.35
N SER A 112 -5.54 -0.54 -7.01
CA SER A 112 -5.83 -1.88 -7.56
C SER A 112 -6.82 -2.65 -6.69
N ASN A 113 -6.92 -2.27 -5.42
CA ASN A 113 -7.82 -2.88 -4.45
C ASN A 113 -8.26 -1.86 -3.41
N VAL A 114 -9.51 -1.95 -2.98
CA VAL A 114 -10.08 -1.13 -1.91
C VAL A 114 -10.77 -2.02 -0.92
N LEU A 115 -10.41 -1.89 0.35
CA LEU A 115 -10.96 -2.63 1.46
C LEU A 115 -11.70 -1.66 2.39
N ALA A 116 -12.98 -1.88 2.59
CA ALA A 116 -13.75 -1.22 3.64
C ALA A 116 -13.97 -2.21 4.79
N LYS A 117 -13.74 -1.78 6.01
CA LYS A 117 -13.89 -2.66 7.18
C LYS A 117 -15.35 -2.76 7.60
N HIS A 118 -15.75 -3.97 7.99
CA HIS A 118 -17.12 -4.28 8.41
C HIS A 118 -17.51 -3.59 9.73
N ASP A 119 -16.54 -3.32 10.58
CA ASP A 119 -16.74 -2.68 11.87
C ASP A 119 -16.32 -1.22 11.80
N GLU A 120 -17.23 -0.30 12.07
CA GLU A 120 -16.92 1.12 12.24
C GLU A 120 -15.93 1.36 13.39
N THR A 121 -15.75 0.36 14.25
CA THR A 121 -14.83 0.35 15.39
C THR A 121 -13.51 -0.36 15.09
N TYR A 122 -13.41 -1.16 14.01
CA TYR A 122 -12.16 -1.86 13.69
C TYR A 122 -11.28 -1.07 12.73
N MET A 123 -10.27 -0.47 13.29
CA MET A 123 -9.19 0.17 12.55
C MET A 123 -7.86 -0.42 13.01
N PRO A 124 -6.89 -0.68 12.10
CA PRO A 124 -5.54 -1.08 12.50
C PRO A 124 -5.00 -0.10 13.55
N ARG A 125 -4.32 -0.63 14.56
CA ARG A 125 -3.85 0.19 15.71
C ARG A 125 -3.02 1.38 15.28
N GLU A 126 -2.17 1.20 14.29
CA GLU A 126 -1.28 2.23 13.76
C GLU A 126 -2.06 3.42 13.17
N VAL A 127 -3.15 3.13 12.46
CA VAL A 127 -4.03 4.16 11.88
C VAL A 127 -4.91 4.79 12.97
N ALA A 128 -5.44 3.97 13.88
CA ALA A 128 -6.27 4.46 14.98
C ALA A 128 -5.50 5.41 15.89
N GLU A 129 -4.25 5.09 16.21
CA GLU A 129 -3.37 5.96 17.01
C GLU A 129 -3.08 7.27 16.28
N SER A 130 -2.73 7.21 15.01
CA SER A 130 -2.48 8.41 14.19
C SER A 130 -3.71 9.32 14.08
N LEU A 131 -4.90 8.75 13.86
CA LEU A 131 -6.14 9.51 13.77
C LEU A 131 -6.63 10.03 15.14
N ARG A 132 -6.33 9.31 16.21
CA ARG A 132 -6.64 9.72 17.58
C ARG A 132 -5.77 10.89 18.03
N ASP A 133 -4.47 10.84 17.75
CA ASP A 133 -3.53 11.93 18.04
C ASP A 133 -3.90 13.22 17.30
N LYS A 134 -4.55 13.09 16.14
CA LYS A 134 -5.06 14.20 15.34
C LYS A 134 -6.49 14.65 15.69
N GLY A 135 -7.13 13.97 16.65
CA GLY A 135 -8.47 14.31 17.11
C GLY A 135 -9.59 14.04 16.10
N VAL A 136 -9.33 13.28 15.05
CA VAL A 136 -10.28 13.03 13.96
C VAL A 136 -11.16 11.80 14.21
N TRP A 137 -10.71 10.88 15.07
CA TRP A 137 -11.42 9.66 15.35
C TRP A 137 -11.55 9.40 16.85
N GLN A 138 -12.78 9.11 17.31
CA GLN A 138 -13.12 8.89 18.71
C GLN A 138 -13.57 7.45 19.03
N GLY A 139 -13.42 6.53 18.08
CA GLY A 139 -13.77 5.13 18.28
C GLY A 139 -12.83 4.42 19.27
N GLU A 140 -13.33 3.40 19.97
CA GLU A 140 -12.51 2.57 20.85
C GLU A 140 -11.61 1.64 20.04
N ALA A 141 -10.32 1.61 20.38
CA ALA A 141 -9.41 0.59 19.90
C ALA A 141 -9.57 -0.66 20.79
N ASN A 142 -10.17 -1.72 20.25
CA ASN A 142 -10.13 -3.06 20.83
C ASN A 142 -8.89 -3.82 20.37
#